data_50e06e6ba19975f8194ce2e4967f06a7
#
_entry.id   50e06e6ba19975f8194ce2e4967f06a7
#
_cell.length_a   1.000
_cell.length_b   1.000
_cell.length_c   1.000
_cell.angle_alpha   90.00
_cell.angle_beta   90.00
_cell.angle_gamma   90.00
#
_symmetry.space_group_name_H-M   'P 1'
#
loop_
_entity.id
_entity.type
_entity.pdbx_description
1 polymer ?
#
loop_
_entity_poly.entity_id
_entity_poly.type
_entity_poly.pdbx_seq_one_letter_code
_entity_poly.pdbx_strand_id
1 'polypeptide(L)'
;MFSWLFSGSPQYDATQVEFEEPFVQHPESAPGILLRIRPFKENQGVIDGAGLLQSVHDVTTNFRGKNRSDHHTFEVWFDEGKIKFYMHAATEAAADKFRRRVGNNYANSEVFPVEDAYAFPIIEPHEYVAGAWLEMEKLPYYPIRHHNAEGWETDPYGEITSEMLSLDGSKVVTQVVFRPAKQSWTDGDQFKHNSVDDLAHALRQGTSVGWLNPRTRPASEKDKQAAKTIEQQRGEQAFHVNIRIVVISADKDEAEARAHGVAGMFRKYYNAITEQGLDDTPVYHRRKGKRASQLRQHVTRMADREWTDRRMIMTVDELAGVAHIPNNEIETPNIDWRYTQRGDRVPADAVQYERPATSDGPQKRQAGQGGKDGI
;
A
#
# COMPACT_ATOMS: atom_id res chain seq x y z
N MET A 1 -13.79 -7.62 -29.17
CA MET A 1 -13.91 -9.02 -29.60
C MET A 1 -12.61 -9.43 -30.31
N PHE A 2 -11.48 -9.61 -29.56
CA PHE A 2 -10.20 -10.19 -30.04
C PHE A 2 -9.19 -10.36 -28.89
N SER A 3 -9.65 -10.41 -27.61
CA SER A 3 -8.74 -10.55 -26.44
C SER A 3 -8.20 -11.98 -26.26
N TRP A 4 -8.80 -12.98 -26.91
CA TRP A 4 -8.40 -14.38 -26.76
C TRP A 4 -7.19 -14.80 -27.62
N LEU A 5 -6.72 -13.94 -28.53
CA LEU A 5 -5.55 -14.23 -29.38
C LEU A 5 -4.20 -13.96 -28.71
N PHE A 6 -4.18 -13.42 -27.49
CA PHE A 6 -2.97 -13.07 -26.74
C PHE A 6 -3.06 -13.43 -25.24
N SER A 7 -3.77 -14.51 -24.92
CA SER A 7 -3.85 -15.02 -23.54
C SER A 7 -2.57 -15.79 -23.15
N GLY A 8 -1.42 -15.11 -23.20
CA GLY A 8 -0.31 -15.48 -22.37
C GLY A 8 -0.51 -14.82 -21.02
N SER A 9 -0.20 -15.52 -19.93
CA SER A 9 -0.12 -14.92 -18.59
C SER A 9 0.69 -13.63 -18.63
N PRO A 10 0.40 -12.62 -17.78
CA PRO A 10 1.22 -11.41 -17.68
C PRO A 10 2.69 -11.79 -17.63
N GLN A 11 3.49 -11.24 -18.53
CA GLN A 11 4.90 -11.59 -18.59
C GLN A 11 5.70 -10.55 -17.81
N TYR A 12 6.15 -10.93 -16.62
CA TYR A 12 7.18 -10.21 -15.92
C TYR A 12 8.52 -10.38 -16.63
N ASP A 13 9.32 -9.34 -16.71
CA ASP A 13 10.64 -9.35 -17.32
C ASP A 13 11.55 -8.39 -16.56
N ALA A 14 12.18 -8.93 -15.54
CA ALA A 14 13.08 -8.18 -14.70
C ALA A 14 14.33 -7.75 -15.51
N THR A 15 14.73 -6.53 -15.34
CA THR A 15 15.81 -5.92 -16.10
C THR A 15 16.66 -5.03 -15.19
N GLN A 16 17.98 -4.99 -15.42
CA GLN A 16 18.85 -4.00 -14.79
C GLN A 16 18.50 -2.61 -15.32
N VAL A 17 18.28 -1.66 -14.42
CA VAL A 17 17.76 -0.32 -14.77
C VAL A 17 18.88 0.67 -15.10
N GLU A 18 19.98 0.27 -15.69
CA GLU A 18 21.04 1.12 -16.26
C GLU A 18 21.31 2.43 -15.48
N PHE A 19 21.40 2.34 -14.14
CA PHE A 19 21.91 3.42 -13.32
C PHE A 19 23.44 3.32 -13.33
N GLU A 20 24.13 4.46 -13.58
CA GLU A 20 25.60 4.50 -13.55
C GLU A 20 26.14 4.37 -12.13
N GLU A 21 25.39 4.87 -11.15
CA GLU A 21 25.64 4.80 -9.71
C GLU A 21 24.42 4.20 -9.00
N PRO A 22 24.53 3.78 -7.74
CA PRO A 22 23.37 3.35 -6.97
C PRO A 22 22.25 4.40 -6.99
N PHE A 23 21.04 3.97 -7.27
CA PHE A 23 19.87 4.85 -7.16
C PHE A 23 19.54 5.05 -5.69
N VAL A 24 19.70 6.27 -5.20
CA VAL A 24 19.40 6.67 -3.83
C VAL A 24 18.45 7.86 -3.86
N GLN A 25 17.27 7.71 -3.31
CA GLN A 25 16.34 8.82 -3.09
C GLN A 25 16.54 9.37 -1.68
N HIS A 26 17.16 10.53 -1.56
CA HIS A 26 17.32 11.20 -0.26
C HIS A 26 16.02 11.85 0.18
N PRO A 27 15.67 11.82 1.50
CA PRO A 27 14.44 12.42 2.02
C PRO A 27 14.29 13.91 1.68
N GLU A 28 15.38 14.66 1.73
CA GLU A 28 15.44 16.10 1.39
C GLU A 28 15.18 16.40 -0.08
N SER A 29 15.43 15.43 -0.97
CA SER A 29 15.21 15.54 -2.41
C SER A 29 13.87 14.94 -2.85
N ALA A 30 13.20 14.19 -1.96
CA ALA A 30 11.89 13.62 -2.23
C ALA A 30 10.80 14.71 -2.12
N PRO A 31 9.80 14.73 -3.01
CA PRO A 31 8.70 15.65 -2.87
C PRO A 31 7.87 15.32 -1.62
N GLY A 32 7.47 16.35 -0.84
CA GLY A 32 6.65 16.20 0.36
C GLY A 32 7.38 15.56 1.55
N ILE A 33 6.65 14.98 2.47
CA ILE A 33 7.16 14.41 3.71
C ILE A 33 6.81 12.92 3.80
N LEU A 34 7.83 12.07 3.91
CA LEU A 34 7.68 10.66 4.16
C LEU A 34 7.65 10.40 5.67
N LEU A 35 6.59 9.80 6.14
CA LEU A 35 6.39 9.40 7.52
C LEU A 35 6.55 7.88 7.64
N ARG A 36 7.41 7.42 8.53
CA ARG A 36 7.48 6.03 8.93
C ARG A 36 6.49 5.75 10.05
N ILE A 37 5.82 4.62 9.96
CA ILE A 37 4.86 4.17 10.97
C ILE A 37 5.37 2.86 11.57
N ARG A 38 5.49 2.82 12.88
CA ARG A 38 5.64 1.58 13.64
C ARG A 38 4.31 1.23 14.26
N PRO A 39 3.62 0.22 13.71
CA PRO A 39 2.31 -0.16 14.21
C PRO A 39 2.38 -0.79 15.59
N PHE A 40 1.34 -0.56 16.37
CA PHE A 40 1.08 -1.30 17.58
C PHE A 40 0.12 -2.46 17.28
N LYS A 41 0.39 -3.66 17.81
CA LYS A 41 -0.36 -4.88 17.41
C LYS A 41 -1.85 -4.82 17.74
N GLU A 42 -2.20 -4.23 18.90
CA GLU A 42 -3.59 -4.18 19.36
C GLU A 42 -4.32 -2.98 18.75
N ASN A 43 -4.56 -3.03 17.45
CA ASN A 43 -5.39 -2.09 16.69
C ASN A 43 -6.47 -2.88 15.94
N GLN A 44 -7.43 -2.18 15.31
CA GLN A 44 -8.55 -2.79 14.60
C GLN A 44 -8.30 -2.95 13.09
N GLY A 45 -7.04 -2.84 12.64
CA GLY A 45 -6.64 -3.06 11.25
C GLY A 45 -7.43 -2.21 10.26
N VAL A 46 -8.20 -2.87 9.38
CA VAL A 46 -8.99 -2.23 8.33
C VAL A 46 -9.99 -1.18 8.85
N ILE A 47 -10.60 -1.42 10.03
CA ILE A 47 -11.60 -0.50 10.62
C ILE A 47 -10.93 0.82 11.00
N ASP A 48 -9.79 0.77 11.66
CA ASP A 48 -9.02 1.98 12.00
C ASP A 48 -8.50 2.68 10.74
N GLY A 49 -8.17 1.89 9.68
CA GLY A 49 -7.82 2.38 8.36
C GLY A 49 -8.93 3.18 7.71
N ALA A 50 -10.15 2.68 7.74
CA ALA A 50 -11.32 3.39 7.22
C ALA A 50 -11.54 4.72 7.97
N GLY A 51 -11.44 4.72 9.29
CA GLY A 51 -11.52 5.94 10.11
C GLY A 51 -10.42 6.95 9.77
N LEU A 52 -9.19 6.50 9.55
CA LEU A 52 -8.08 7.34 9.11
C LEU A 52 -8.38 7.98 7.74
N LEU A 53 -8.77 7.18 6.75
CA LEU A 53 -9.06 7.65 5.39
C LEU A 53 -10.22 8.64 5.36
N GLN A 54 -11.34 8.37 6.06
CA GLN A 54 -12.43 9.32 6.23
C GLN A 54 -11.94 10.65 6.77
N SER A 55 -11.05 10.63 7.75
CA SER A 55 -10.55 11.83 8.43
C SER A 55 -9.63 12.69 7.56
N VAL A 56 -9.06 12.13 6.49
CA VAL A 56 -8.16 12.83 5.56
C VAL A 56 -8.82 13.09 4.20
N HIS A 57 -10.06 12.68 4.01
CA HIS A 57 -10.81 12.97 2.80
C HIS A 57 -11.17 14.47 2.75
N ASP A 58 -10.41 15.22 1.96
CA ASP A 58 -10.55 16.67 1.82
C ASP A 58 -10.46 17.05 0.33
N VAL A 59 -11.59 17.45 -0.25
CA VAL A 59 -11.71 17.74 -1.68
C VAL A 59 -11.49 19.20 -1.96
N THR A 60 -10.42 19.51 -2.65
CA THR A 60 -10.12 20.85 -3.16
C THR A 60 -10.41 20.94 -4.66
N THR A 61 -11.12 21.97 -5.07
CA THR A 61 -11.42 22.21 -6.49
C THR A 61 -10.98 23.60 -6.93
N ASN A 62 -10.61 23.73 -8.22
CA ASN A 62 -10.39 25.05 -8.79
C ASN A 62 -11.73 25.72 -9.17
N PHE A 63 -11.68 26.97 -9.66
CA PHE A 63 -12.86 27.76 -10.03
C PHE A 63 -13.70 27.14 -11.16
N ARG A 64 -13.17 26.15 -11.91
CA ARG A 64 -13.90 25.36 -12.93
C ARG A 64 -14.43 24.05 -12.37
N GLY A 65 -14.37 23.82 -11.07
CA GLY A 65 -14.81 22.58 -10.42
C GLY A 65 -13.91 21.36 -10.69
N LYS A 66 -12.71 21.55 -11.29
CA LYS A 66 -11.76 20.45 -11.48
C LYS A 66 -11.11 20.10 -10.14
N ASN A 67 -11.05 18.82 -9.82
CA ASN A 67 -10.36 18.31 -8.63
C ASN A 67 -8.87 18.71 -8.64
N ARG A 68 -8.43 19.33 -7.54
CA ARG A 68 -7.06 19.79 -7.30
C ARG A 68 -6.55 19.35 -5.93
N SER A 69 -7.25 18.38 -5.32
CA SER A 69 -6.81 17.81 -4.06
C SER A 69 -5.40 17.23 -4.19
N ASP A 70 -4.64 17.36 -3.13
CA ASP A 70 -3.35 16.69 -2.99
C ASP A 70 -3.54 15.17 -3.02
N HIS A 71 -2.51 14.46 -3.46
CA HIS A 71 -2.45 13.02 -3.36
C HIS A 71 -1.46 12.64 -2.25
N HIS A 72 -1.70 11.47 -1.70
CA HIS A 72 -0.92 10.90 -0.62
C HIS A 72 -0.57 9.46 -0.97
N THR A 73 0.39 8.85 -0.26
CA THR A 73 0.66 7.42 -0.42
C THR A 73 0.60 6.68 0.90
N PHE A 74 0.23 5.41 0.79
CA PHE A 74 0.50 4.39 1.79
C PHE A 74 1.43 3.36 1.15
N GLU A 75 2.51 3.02 1.84
CA GLU A 75 3.56 2.16 1.30
C GLU A 75 3.92 1.07 2.30
N VAL A 76 4.11 -0.15 1.80
CA VAL A 76 4.66 -1.27 2.56
C VAL A 76 5.95 -1.68 1.89
N TRP A 77 7.03 -1.66 2.64
CA TRP A 77 8.34 -2.06 2.16
C TRP A 77 8.82 -3.30 2.90
N PHE A 78 9.32 -4.27 2.17
CA PHE A 78 10.24 -5.26 2.69
C PHE A 78 11.64 -4.85 2.30
N ASP A 79 12.45 -4.50 3.27
CA ASP A 79 13.80 -4.01 3.07
C ASP A 79 14.62 -4.23 4.34
N GLU A 80 15.93 -4.56 4.19
CA GLU A 80 16.81 -4.93 5.31
C GLU A 80 16.22 -6.03 6.20
N GLY A 81 15.52 -6.98 5.61
CA GLY A 81 14.90 -8.11 6.30
C GLY A 81 13.69 -7.75 7.16
N LYS A 82 13.11 -6.55 7.02
CA LYS A 82 11.97 -6.08 7.81
C LYS A 82 10.85 -5.55 6.93
N ILE A 83 9.62 -5.75 7.37
CA ILE A 83 8.45 -5.09 6.80
C ILE A 83 8.22 -3.78 7.54
N LYS A 84 8.20 -2.70 6.78
CA LYS A 84 8.12 -1.32 7.25
C LYS A 84 6.92 -0.63 6.58
N PHE A 85 6.19 0.21 7.33
CA PHE A 85 5.03 0.94 6.84
C PHE A 85 5.33 2.44 6.76
N TYR A 86 4.89 3.05 5.66
CA TYR A 86 5.11 4.46 5.41
C TYR A 86 3.84 5.15 4.92
N MET A 87 3.69 6.42 5.24
CA MET A 87 2.74 7.33 4.61
C MET A 87 3.49 8.56 4.09
N HIS A 88 3.14 8.98 2.90
CA HIS A 88 3.66 10.21 2.35
C HIS A 88 2.55 11.26 2.30
N ALA A 89 2.89 12.47 2.73
CA ALA A 89 2.06 13.65 2.67
C ALA A 89 2.68 14.69 1.72
N ALA A 90 1.86 15.29 0.87
CA ALA A 90 2.32 16.27 -0.10
C ALA A 90 2.85 17.57 0.55
N THR A 91 2.41 17.89 1.78
CA THR A 91 2.78 19.11 2.50
C THR A 91 3.00 18.82 3.98
N GLU A 92 3.72 19.70 4.68
CA GLU A 92 3.94 19.62 6.13
C GLU A 92 2.61 19.63 6.91
N ALA A 93 1.67 20.48 6.51
CA ALA A 93 0.36 20.55 7.13
C ALA A 93 -0.41 19.21 6.99
N ALA A 94 -0.29 18.53 5.85
CA ALA A 94 -0.85 17.20 5.65
C ALA A 94 -0.12 16.15 6.49
N ALA A 95 1.22 16.24 6.61
CA ALA A 95 2.00 15.34 7.45
C ALA A 95 1.59 15.44 8.92
N ASP A 96 1.43 16.66 9.43
CA ASP A 96 0.93 16.91 10.79
C ASP A 96 -0.49 16.38 10.99
N LYS A 97 -1.35 16.52 9.97
CA LYS A 97 -2.69 15.95 9.99
C LYS A 97 -2.61 14.42 10.10
N PHE A 98 -1.76 13.75 9.29
CA PHE A 98 -1.55 12.30 9.38
C PHE A 98 -1.03 11.87 10.75
N ARG A 99 0.00 12.51 11.31
CA ARG A 99 0.52 12.21 12.65
C ARG A 99 -0.58 12.20 13.70
N ARG A 100 -1.40 13.26 13.72
CA ARG A 100 -2.54 13.36 14.66
C ARG A 100 -3.60 12.29 14.40
N ARG A 101 -3.92 12.00 13.12
CA ARG A 101 -4.98 11.07 12.77
C ARG A 101 -4.55 9.61 12.98
N VAL A 102 -3.32 9.26 12.66
CA VAL A 102 -2.78 7.95 13.01
C VAL A 102 -2.78 7.77 14.53
N GLY A 103 -2.35 8.76 15.30
CA GLY A 103 -2.40 8.71 16.76
C GLY A 103 -3.80 8.52 17.34
N ASN A 104 -4.83 9.05 16.67
CA ASN A 104 -6.22 8.93 17.11
C ASN A 104 -6.88 7.60 16.70
N ASN A 105 -6.62 7.12 15.49
CA ASN A 105 -7.25 5.90 14.96
C ASN A 105 -6.44 4.64 15.32
N TYR A 106 -5.12 4.70 15.25
CA TYR A 106 -4.21 3.60 15.59
C TYR A 106 -3.48 3.92 16.90
N ALA A 107 -4.18 3.77 18.01
CA ALA A 107 -3.65 4.07 19.32
C ALA A 107 -2.30 3.37 19.57
N ASN A 108 -1.37 4.09 20.20
CA ASN A 108 -0.03 3.61 20.53
C ASN A 108 0.90 3.31 19.35
N SER A 109 0.53 3.54 18.11
CA SER A 109 1.46 3.51 16.97
C SER A 109 2.42 4.70 17.02
N GLU A 110 3.66 4.53 16.56
CA GLU A 110 4.63 5.61 16.41
C GLU A 110 4.61 6.12 14.97
N VAL A 111 4.68 7.45 14.82
CA VAL A 111 4.77 8.10 13.51
C VAL A 111 5.84 9.17 13.57
N PHE A 112 6.85 9.05 12.72
CA PHE A 112 7.96 10.00 12.68
C PHE A 112 8.42 10.23 11.23
N PRO A 113 8.99 11.43 10.93
CA PRO A 113 9.52 11.71 9.60
C PRO A 113 10.75 10.84 9.32
N VAL A 114 10.96 10.52 8.06
CA VAL A 114 12.18 9.88 7.58
C VAL A 114 13.19 10.99 7.29
N GLU A 115 14.21 11.14 8.14
CA GLU A 115 15.21 12.23 8.04
C GLU A 115 16.60 11.71 7.73
N ASP A 116 17.02 10.62 8.38
CA ASP A 116 18.39 10.11 8.37
C ASP A 116 18.58 8.86 7.50
N ALA A 117 17.57 8.50 6.70
CA ALA A 117 17.59 7.31 5.86
C ALA A 117 17.25 7.67 4.41
N TYR A 118 17.22 6.68 3.54
CA TYR A 118 16.73 6.85 2.19
C TYR A 118 15.19 6.86 2.16
N ALA A 119 14.64 7.61 1.20
CA ALA A 119 13.19 7.75 1.00
C ALA A 119 12.61 6.72 0.00
N PHE A 120 13.42 5.79 -0.46
CA PHE A 120 13.06 4.65 -1.31
C PHE A 120 14.18 3.61 -1.20
N PRO A 121 13.92 2.28 -1.27
CA PRO A 121 14.97 1.28 -1.20
C PRO A 121 16.07 1.53 -2.24
N ILE A 122 17.32 1.43 -1.82
CA ILE A 122 18.48 1.64 -2.70
C ILE A 122 18.50 0.57 -3.79
N ILE A 123 18.75 0.95 -5.03
CA ILE A 123 18.92 0.04 -6.16
C ILE A 123 20.36 0.09 -6.62
N GLU A 124 21.05 -1.02 -6.50
CA GLU A 124 22.42 -1.16 -6.99
C GLU A 124 22.44 -1.39 -8.51
N PRO A 125 23.48 -0.94 -9.23
CA PRO A 125 23.57 -1.06 -10.69
C PRO A 125 23.47 -2.50 -11.21
N HIS A 126 23.85 -3.48 -10.39
CA HIS A 126 23.84 -4.90 -10.74
C HIS A 126 22.50 -5.61 -10.43
N GLU A 127 21.58 -4.94 -9.71
CA GLU A 127 20.30 -5.51 -9.32
C GLU A 127 19.29 -5.46 -10.48
N TYR A 128 18.46 -6.49 -10.53
CA TYR A 128 17.33 -6.60 -11.43
C TYR A 128 16.08 -6.00 -10.79
N VAL A 129 15.29 -5.31 -11.58
CA VAL A 129 14.03 -4.72 -11.15
C VAL A 129 12.89 -5.33 -11.95
N ALA A 130 11.84 -5.76 -11.26
CA ALA A 130 10.54 -6.09 -11.83
C ALA A 130 9.47 -5.16 -11.26
N GLY A 131 8.45 -4.86 -12.03
CA GLY A 131 7.38 -3.96 -11.59
C GLY A 131 6.02 -4.31 -12.16
N ALA A 132 4.98 -3.89 -11.47
CA ALA A 132 3.60 -4.04 -11.90
C ALA A 132 2.73 -2.85 -11.48
N TRP A 133 1.64 -2.68 -12.21
CA TRP A 133 0.48 -1.90 -11.83
C TRP A 133 -0.66 -2.85 -11.50
N LEU A 134 -1.50 -2.47 -10.54
CA LEU A 134 -2.78 -3.14 -10.36
C LEU A 134 -3.89 -2.25 -10.93
N GLU A 135 -4.84 -2.88 -11.61
CA GLU A 135 -5.96 -2.22 -12.27
C GLU A 135 -7.25 -2.95 -11.95
N MET A 136 -8.36 -2.24 -11.91
CA MET A 136 -9.68 -2.85 -11.80
C MET A 136 -10.05 -3.56 -13.11
N GLU A 137 -10.57 -4.78 -13.02
CA GLU A 137 -11.01 -5.57 -14.19
C GLU A 137 -12.23 -4.97 -14.89
N LYS A 138 -13.10 -4.31 -14.13
CA LYS A 138 -14.33 -3.67 -14.61
C LYS A 138 -14.31 -2.15 -14.33
N LEU A 139 -15.40 -1.48 -14.69
CA LEU A 139 -15.59 -0.07 -14.36
C LEU A 139 -15.54 0.16 -12.85
N PRO A 140 -15.04 1.30 -12.39
CA PRO A 140 -14.80 1.56 -10.96
C PRO A 140 -16.07 1.63 -10.10
N TYR A 141 -17.27 1.54 -10.70
CA TYR A 141 -18.53 1.47 -9.98
C TYR A 141 -18.89 0.07 -9.47
N TYR A 142 -18.19 -0.96 -9.94
CA TYR A 142 -18.28 -2.30 -9.39
C TYR A 142 -17.32 -2.39 -8.20
N PRO A 143 -17.81 -2.52 -6.95
CA PRO A 143 -16.90 -2.60 -5.82
C PRO A 143 -16.11 -3.90 -5.81
N ILE A 144 -14.86 -3.79 -5.38
CA ILE A 144 -14.04 -4.94 -4.97
C ILE A 144 -14.56 -5.48 -3.63
N ARG A 145 -14.02 -6.61 -3.17
CA ARG A 145 -14.28 -7.13 -1.83
C ARG A 145 -13.76 -6.16 -0.77
N HIS A 146 -14.58 -5.85 0.23
CA HIS A 146 -14.23 -4.96 1.32
C HIS A 146 -14.91 -5.41 2.63
N HIS A 147 -14.44 -4.88 3.76
CA HIS A 147 -14.82 -5.32 5.10
C HIS A 147 -16.33 -5.32 5.36
N ASN A 148 -17.04 -4.29 4.92
CA ASN A 148 -18.47 -4.13 5.21
C ASN A 148 -19.40 -4.99 4.34
N ALA A 149 -18.91 -5.54 3.21
CA ALA A 149 -19.75 -6.32 2.30
C ALA A 149 -19.59 -7.84 2.49
N GLU A 150 -18.39 -8.33 2.43
CA GLU A 150 -18.11 -9.78 2.50
C GLU A 150 -17.04 -10.11 3.55
N GLY A 151 -16.59 -9.16 4.34
CA GLY A 151 -15.59 -9.32 5.40
C GLY A 151 -14.39 -10.22 5.06
N TRP A 152 -13.30 -10.05 5.72
CA TRP A 152 -12.22 -11.04 5.73
C TRP A 152 -12.24 -11.77 7.09
N GLU A 153 -11.98 -13.07 7.08
CA GLU A 153 -11.81 -13.84 8.31
C GLU A 153 -10.55 -13.43 9.07
N THR A 154 -9.55 -12.95 8.34
CA THR A 154 -8.26 -12.47 8.87
C THR A 154 -7.85 -11.20 8.15
N ASP A 155 -6.93 -10.45 8.71
CA ASP A 155 -6.38 -9.24 8.09
C ASP A 155 -5.85 -9.53 6.68
N PRO A 156 -6.30 -8.81 5.64
CA PRO A 156 -5.92 -9.06 4.25
C PRO A 156 -4.42 -8.88 3.97
N TYR A 157 -3.70 -8.12 4.80
CA TYR A 157 -2.26 -7.93 4.63
C TYR A 157 -1.42 -9.16 5.01
N GLY A 158 -1.97 -10.14 5.75
CA GLY A 158 -1.21 -11.32 6.16
C GLY A 158 -0.57 -12.08 5.01
N GLU A 159 -1.31 -12.33 3.94
CA GLU A 159 -0.78 -13.00 2.74
C GLU A 159 0.16 -12.11 1.93
N ILE A 160 -0.19 -10.82 1.76
CA ILE A 160 0.64 -9.86 1.02
C ILE A 160 2.01 -9.72 1.69
N THR A 161 2.03 -9.50 3.00
CA THR A 161 3.28 -9.34 3.75
C THR A 161 4.08 -10.63 3.83
N SER A 162 3.44 -11.79 3.89
CA SER A 162 4.12 -13.08 3.85
C SER A 162 4.81 -13.30 2.49
N GLU A 163 4.17 -12.94 1.38
CA GLU A 163 4.75 -13.06 0.04
C GLU A 163 5.88 -12.05 -0.20
N MET A 164 5.87 -10.93 0.51
CA MET A 164 6.97 -9.94 0.44
C MET A 164 8.27 -10.43 1.09
N LEU A 165 8.21 -11.41 2.01
CA LEU A 165 9.40 -11.90 2.69
C LEU A 165 10.37 -12.57 1.72
N SER A 166 11.65 -12.30 1.89
CA SER A 166 12.74 -12.89 1.13
C SER A 166 13.87 -13.30 2.05
N LEU A 167 14.48 -14.44 1.78
CA LEU A 167 15.66 -14.93 2.51
C LEU A 167 16.97 -14.54 1.84
N ASP A 168 16.93 -14.06 0.62
CA ASP A 168 18.09 -13.78 -0.26
C ASP A 168 18.37 -12.28 -0.43
N GLY A 169 17.71 -11.42 0.34
CA GLY A 169 17.99 -9.99 0.37
C GLY A 169 17.21 -9.18 -0.69
N SER A 170 16.26 -9.77 -1.40
CA SER A 170 15.37 -9.03 -2.30
C SER A 170 14.60 -7.96 -1.53
N LYS A 171 14.33 -6.82 -2.19
CA LYS A 171 13.57 -5.70 -1.65
C LYS A 171 12.23 -5.62 -2.39
N VAL A 172 11.17 -5.34 -1.67
CA VAL A 172 9.81 -5.24 -2.24
C VAL A 172 9.15 -3.96 -1.76
N VAL A 173 8.52 -3.24 -2.68
CA VAL A 173 7.70 -2.06 -2.36
C VAL A 173 6.33 -2.24 -2.98
N THR A 174 5.29 -2.18 -2.15
CA THR A 174 3.92 -1.95 -2.58
C THR A 174 3.54 -0.52 -2.24
N GLN A 175 3.00 0.22 -3.19
CA GLN A 175 2.64 1.62 -3.02
C GLN A 175 1.21 1.86 -3.50
N VAL A 176 0.39 2.40 -2.62
CA VAL A 176 -0.97 2.85 -2.90
C VAL A 176 -0.98 4.37 -2.88
N VAL A 177 -1.11 5.00 -4.05
CA VAL A 177 -1.25 6.45 -4.19
C VAL A 177 -2.74 6.77 -4.26
N PHE A 178 -3.21 7.69 -3.45
CA PHE A 178 -4.62 8.02 -3.38
C PHE A 178 -4.87 9.53 -3.28
N ARG A 179 -5.97 9.97 -3.89
CA ARG A 179 -6.42 11.36 -3.93
C ARG A 179 -7.93 11.41 -3.74
N PRO A 180 -8.47 12.24 -2.81
CA PRO A 180 -9.92 12.35 -2.60
C PRO A 180 -10.69 12.56 -3.90
N ALA A 181 -11.73 11.79 -4.14
CA ALA A 181 -12.64 11.96 -5.26
C ALA A 181 -13.74 12.96 -4.88
N LYS A 182 -14.28 13.67 -5.87
CA LYS A 182 -15.44 14.55 -5.64
C LYS A 182 -16.67 13.70 -5.35
N GLN A 183 -17.62 14.23 -4.58
CA GLN A 183 -18.88 13.57 -4.28
C GLN A 183 -19.66 13.14 -5.53
N SER A 184 -19.49 13.88 -6.63
CA SER A 184 -20.12 13.57 -7.92
C SER A 184 -19.44 12.41 -8.69
N TRP A 185 -18.55 11.64 -8.06
CA TRP A 185 -17.90 10.51 -8.74
C TRP A 185 -18.88 9.43 -9.20
N THR A 186 -20.04 9.32 -8.54
CA THR A 186 -21.10 8.38 -8.87
C THR A 186 -22.05 8.86 -9.98
N ASP A 187 -22.00 10.15 -10.34
CA ASP A 187 -22.96 10.75 -11.28
C ASP A 187 -22.65 10.44 -12.75
N GLY A 188 -21.46 9.89 -13.01
CA GLY A 188 -21.02 9.58 -14.36
C GLY A 188 -20.67 10.81 -15.20
N ASP A 189 -20.52 10.59 -16.50
CA ASP A 189 -20.34 11.64 -17.49
C ASP A 189 -21.71 11.95 -18.13
N GLN A 190 -22.16 13.19 -18.07
CA GLN A 190 -23.47 13.65 -18.61
C GLN A 190 -23.73 13.22 -20.06
N PHE A 191 -22.67 12.92 -20.82
CA PHE A 191 -22.78 12.50 -22.22
C PHE A 191 -22.73 10.99 -22.45
N LYS A 192 -22.33 10.19 -21.45
CA LYS A 192 -22.03 8.75 -21.64
C LYS A 192 -22.96 7.81 -20.89
N HIS A 193 -23.89 8.31 -20.11
CA HIS A 193 -24.82 7.48 -19.29
C HIS A 193 -24.09 6.37 -18.51
N ASN A 194 -22.99 6.69 -17.89
CA ASN A 194 -22.17 5.76 -17.11
C ASN A 194 -22.20 6.12 -15.62
N SER A 195 -23.36 6.46 -15.09
CA SER A 195 -23.55 6.66 -13.65
C SER A 195 -23.70 5.32 -12.93
N VAL A 196 -23.59 5.36 -11.62
CA VAL A 196 -23.95 4.21 -10.76
C VAL A 196 -25.39 3.77 -11.04
N ASP A 197 -26.30 4.73 -11.23
CA ASP A 197 -27.74 4.45 -11.51
C ASP A 197 -27.96 3.81 -12.87
N ASP A 198 -27.32 4.32 -13.92
CA ASP A 198 -27.43 3.76 -15.26
C ASP A 198 -26.94 2.31 -15.30
N LEU A 199 -25.82 2.05 -14.61
CA LEU A 199 -25.24 0.72 -14.54
C LEU A 199 -26.13 -0.25 -13.76
N ALA A 200 -26.62 0.16 -12.59
CA ALA A 200 -27.54 -0.65 -11.79
C ALA A 200 -28.85 -0.94 -12.54
N HIS A 201 -29.37 0.07 -13.25
CA HIS A 201 -30.55 -0.08 -14.07
C HIS A 201 -30.31 -1.08 -15.22
N ALA A 202 -29.22 -0.96 -15.94
CA ALA A 202 -28.83 -1.88 -17.02
C ALA A 202 -28.72 -3.33 -16.53
N LEU A 203 -28.11 -3.55 -15.36
CA LEU A 203 -28.03 -4.89 -14.76
C LEU A 203 -29.40 -5.48 -14.42
N ARG A 204 -30.38 -4.65 -13.96
CA ARG A 204 -31.73 -5.11 -13.66
C ARG A 204 -32.56 -5.41 -14.90
N GLN A 205 -32.30 -4.75 -16.01
CA GLN A 205 -33.01 -5.01 -17.28
C GLN A 205 -32.55 -6.31 -17.95
N GLY A 206 -31.36 -6.81 -17.61
CA GLY A 206 -30.78 -7.95 -18.28
C GLY A 206 -30.02 -7.59 -19.55
N THR A 207 -29.44 -8.58 -20.19
CA THR A 207 -28.60 -8.42 -21.38
C THR A 207 -29.34 -8.76 -22.66
N SER A 208 -29.20 -7.92 -23.67
CA SER A 208 -29.66 -8.24 -25.03
C SER A 208 -28.63 -9.14 -25.71
N VAL A 209 -29.02 -10.35 -26.10
CA VAL A 209 -28.14 -11.34 -26.74
C VAL A 209 -28.60 -11.57 -28.17
N GLY A 210 -27.70 -11.48 -29.14
CA GLY A 210 -27.90 -11.72 -30.55
C GLY A 210 -27.95 -10.45 -31.40
N TRP A 211 -27.18 -10.45 -32.48
CA TRP A 211 -27.05 -9.30 -33.38
C TRP A 211 -28.21 -9.21 -34.40
N LEU A 212 -28.65 -10.35 -34.92
CA LEU A 212 -29.70 -10.42 -35.97
C LEU A 212 -31.14 -10.54 -35.40
N ASN A 213 -31.28 -11.03 -34.18
CA ASN A 213 -32.56 -11.16 -33.49
C ASN A 213 -32.33 -11.02 -31.97
N PRO A 214 -32.26 -9.77 -31.46
CA PRO A 214 -31.93 -9.55 -30.07
C PRO A 214 -32.98 -10.14 -29.15
N ARG A 215 -32.62 -11.13 -28.37
CA ARG A 215 -33.44 -11.66 -27.27
C ARG A 215 -32.93 -11.09 -25.97
N THR A 216 -33.82 -10.50 -25.19
CA THR A 216 -33.48 -10.02 -23.85
C THR A 216 -33.43 -11.22 -22.91
N ARG A 217 -32.24 -11.52 -22.39
CA ARG A 217 -32.08 -12.45 -21.28
C ARG A 217 -32.45 -11.68 -20.00
N PRO A 218 -33.46 -12.13 -19.22
CA PRO A 218 -33.82 -11.47 -17.98
C PRO A 218 -32.62 -11.47 -17.01
N ALA A 219 -32.54 -10.44 -16.17
CA ALA A 219 -31.53 -10.32 -15.15
C ALA A 219 -31.54 -11.53 -14.20
N SER A 220 -30.39 -12.12 -13.95
CA SER A 220 -30.24 -13.16 -12.94
C SER A 220 -30.34 -12.58 -11.53
N GLU A 221 -30.51 -13.41 -10.52
CA GLU A 221 -30.48 -12.96 -9.11
C GLU A 221 -29.12 -12.34 -8.77
N LYS A 222 -28.03 -12.85 -9.35
CA LYS A 222 -26.68 -12.28 -9.21
C LYS A 222 -26.61 -10.87 -9.80
N ASP A 223 -27.18 -10.63 -10.99
CA ASP A 223 -27.21 -9.30 -11.60
C ASP A 223 -27.98 -8.30 -10.74
N LYS A 224 -29.11 -8.73 -10.16
CA LYS A 224 -29.92 -7.90 -9.25
C LYS A 224 -29.16 -7.58 -7.96
N GLN A 225 -28.43 -8.53 -7.42
CA GLN A 225 -27.59 -8.34 -6.23
C GLN A 225 -26.43 -7.40 -6.53
N ALA A 226 -25.74 -7.58 -7.66
CA ALA A 226 -24.70 -6.68 -8.13
C ALA A 226 -25.22 -5.25 -8.31
N ALA A 227 -26.40 -5.08 -8.93
CA ALA A 227 -27.04 -3.78 -9.05
C ALA A 227 -27.29 -3.10 -7.70
N LYS A 228 -27.79 -3.86 -6.72
CA LYS A 228 -27.99 -3.34 -5.35
C LYS A 228 -26.68 -2.91 -4.71
N THR A 229 -25.62 -3.72 -4.84
CA THR A 229 -24.28 -3.42 -4.29
C THR A 229 -23.68 -2.17 -4.93
N ILE A 230 -23.85 -1.98 -6.24
CA ILE A 230 -23.42 -0.78 -6.97
C ILE A 230 -24.18 0.46 -6.47
N GLU A 231 -25.49 0.38 -6.28
CA GLU A 231 -26.29 1.51 -5.77
C GLU A 231 -25.92 1.93 -4.35
N GLN A 232 -25.44 1.02 -3.52
CA GLN A 232 -24.98 1.32 -2.16
C GLN A 232 -23.78 2.26 -2.14
N GLN A 233 -23.02 2.36 -3.24
CA GLN A 233 -21.91 3.31 -3.34
C GLN A 233 -22.36 4.78 -3.48
N ARG A 234 -23.64 5.01 -3.72
CA ARG A 234 -24.16 6.36 -3.85
C ARG A 234 -24.03 7.14 -2.54
N GLY A 235 -23.34 8.26 -2.60
CA GLY A 235 -23.10 9.11 -1.45
C GLY A 235 -21.88 8.72 -0.63
N GLU A 236 -21.22 7.60 -0.94
CA GLU A 236 -20.00 7.20 -0.27
C GLU A 236 -18.81 8.10 -0.64
N GLN A 237 -17.96 8.36 0.34
CA GLN A 237 -16.68 8.99 0.10
C GLN A 237 -15.76 8.03 -0.63
N ALA A 238 -15.05 8.53 -1.64
CA ALA A 238 -14.16 7.71 -2.45
C ALA A 238 -12.85 8.43 -2.77
N PHE A 239 -11.89 7.66 -3.25
CA PHE A 239 -10.59 8.13 -3.67
C PHE A 239 -10.27 7.64 -5.08
N HIS A 240 -9.63 8.49 -5.87
CA HIS A 240 -8.89 8.02 -7.04
C HIS A 240 -7.64 7.32 -6.54
N VAL A 241 -7.30 6.17 -7.11
CA VAL A 241 -6.25 5.29 -6.59
C VAL A 241 -5.29 4.85 -7.68
N ASN A 242 -4.02 4.68 -7.35
CA ASN A 242 -3.04 3.92 -8.14
C ASN A 242 -2.36 2.93 -7.21
N ILE A 243 -2.21 1.68 -7.64
CA ILE A 243 -1.46 0.67 -6.89
C ILE A 243 -0.29 0.22 -7.74
N ARG A 244 0.90 0.21 -7.16
CA ARG A 244 2.17 -0.07 -7.82
C ARG A 244 2.98 -1.06 -7.00
N ILE A 245 3.74 -1.89 -7.70
CA ILE A 245 4.66 -2.86 -7.08
C ILE A 245 6.00 -2.74 -7.77
N VAL A 246 7.07 -2.77 -6.98
CA VAL A 246 8.45 -2.93 -7.44
C VAL A 246 9.11 -3.99 -6.60
N VAL A 247 9.84 -4.88 -7.26
CA VAL A 247 10.75 -5.85 -6.65
C VAL A 247 12.14 -5.61 -7.19
N ILE A 248 13.12 -5.63 -6.29
CA ILE A 248 14.54 -5.43 -6.56
C ILE A 248 15.28 -6.64 -6.03
N SER A 249 16.08 -7.32 -6.86
CA SER A 249 16.85 -8.50 -6.47
C SER A 249 18.17 -8.60 -7.22
N ALA A 250 19.16 -9.22 -6.62
CA ALA A 250 20.39 -9.58 -7.32
C ALA A 250 20.15 -10.71 -8.36
N ASP A 251 19.08 -11.49 -8.19
CA ASP A 251 18.69 -12.58 -9.10
C ASP A 251 17.47 -12.15 -9.94
N LYS A 252 17.56 -12.39 -11.25
CA LYS A 252 16.52 -12.03 -12.20
C LYS A 252 15.23 -12.84 -12.02
N ASP A 253 15.37 -14.15 -11.90
CA ASP A 253 14.23 -15.07 -11.85
C ASP A 253 13.49 -14.88 -10.52
N GLU A 254 14.20 -14.58 -9.44
CA GLU A 254 13.63 -14.24 -8.14
C GLU A 254 12.85 -12.91 -8.22
N ALA A 255 13.39 -11.88 -8.87
CA ALA A 255 12.68 -10.61 -9.07
C ALA A 255 11.35 -10.80 -9.81
N GLU A 256 11.35 -11.60 -10.87
CA GLU A 256 10.15 -11.91 -11.67
C GLU A 256 9.12 -12.72 -10.87
N ALA A 257 9.56 -13.80 -10.22
CA ALA A 257 8.70 -14.69 -9.46
C ALA A 257 8.04 -13.95 -8.30
N ARG A 258 8.80 -13.16 -7.56
CA ARG A 258 8.30 -12.40 -6.42
C ARG A 258 7.37 -11.26 -6.82
N ALA A 259 7.66 -10.55 -7.91
CA ALA A 259 6.76 -9.52 -8.43
C ALA A 259 5.41 -10.11 -8.84
N HIS A 260 5.41 -11.28 -9.47
CA HIS A 260 4.20 -12.02 -9.82
C HIS A 260 3.47 -12.53 -8.56
N GLY A 261 4.21 -13.08 -7.59
CA GLY A 261 3.65 -13.57 -6.32
C GLY A 261 2.94 -12.47 -5.56
N VAL A 262 3.64 -11.36 -5.27
CA VAL A 262 3.08 -10.22 -4.52
C VAL A 262 1.88 -9.61 -5.24
N ALA A 263 1.94 -9.42 -6.56
CA ALA A 263 0.80 -8.92 -7.33
C ALA A 263 -0.38 -9.89 -7.29
N GLY A 264 -0.12 -11.19 -7.35
CA GLY A 264 -1.12 -12.25 -7.28
C GLY A 264 -1.91 -12.28 -5.95
N MET A 265 -1.29 -11.82 -4.84
CA MET A 265 -1.99 -11.76 -3.54
C MET A 265 -3.15 -10.77 -3.55
N PHE A 266 -3.14 -9.77 -4.43
CA PHE A 266 -4.25 -8.81 -4.55
C PHE A 266 -5.51 -9.40 -5.21
N ARG A 267 -5.46 -10.62 -5.76
CA ARG A 267 -6.65 -11.33 -6.25
C ARG A 267 -7.65 -11.68 -5.15
N LYS A 268 -7.24 -11.70 -3.89
CA LYS A 268 -8.14 -11.87 -2.73
C LYS A 268 -9.20 -10.76 -2.59
N TYR A 269 -8.97 -9.61 -3.22
CA TYR A 269 -9.94 -8.52 -3.27
C TYR A 269 -11.05 -8.73 -4.31
N TYR A 270 -11.07 -9.89 -4.97
CA TYR A 270 -12.14 -10.26 -5.90
C TYR A 270 -13.48 -10.38 -5.17
N ASN A 271 -14.47 -9.65 -5.68
CA ASN A 271 -15.85 -9.67 -5.21
C ASN A 271 -16.68 -10.59 -6.11
N ALA A 272 -17.14 -11.71 -5.58
CA ALA A 272 -17.87 -12.72 -6.35
C ALA A 272 -19.25 -12.24 -6.84
N ILE A 273 -19.86 -11.24 -6.18
CA ILE A 273 -21.15 -10.68 -6.55
C ILE A 273 -21.01 -9.76 -7.77
N THR A 274 -20.11 -8.80 -7.68
CA THR A 274 -19.86 -7.81 -8.74
C THR A 274 -18.92 -8.34 -9.82
N GLU A 275 -18.20 -9.42 -9.54
CA GLU A 275 -17.12 -9.96 -10.37
C GLU A 275 -16.05 -8.92 -10.68
N GLN A 276 -15.78 -8.05 -9.70
CA GLN A 276 -14.72 -7.07 -9.76
C GLN A 276 -13.51 -7.61 -9.01
N GLY A 277 -12.34 -7.43 -9.58
CA GLY A 277 -11.05 -7.78 -8.98
C GLY A 277 -10.00 -6.74 -9.26
N LEU A 278 -8.81 -7.01 -8.75
CA LEU A 278 -7.58 -6.29 -9.09
C LEU A 278 -6.72 -7.22 -9.93
N ASP A 279 -6.48 -6.85 -11.17
CA ASP A 279 -5.63 -7.58 -12.11
C ASP A 279 -4.26 -6.92 -12.20
N ASP A 280 -3.23 -7.70 -12.39
CA ASP A 280 -1.86 -7.22 -12.49
C ASP A 280 -1.45 -6.97 -13.94
N THR A 281 -0.87 -5.79 -14.17
CA THR A 281 -0.28 -5.39 -15.44
C THR A 281 1.22 -5.20 -15.25
N PRO A 282 2.06 -6.16 -15.67
CA PRO A 282 3.52 -6.02 -15.58
C PRO A 282 4.04 -4.80 -16.33
N VAL A 283 5.06 -4.17 -15.79
CA VAL A 283 5.80 -3.10 -16.46
C VAL A 283 6.67 -3.73 -17.54
N TYR A 284 6.12 -3.86 -18.71
CA TYR A 284 6.74 -4.56 -19.83
C TYR A 284 6.71 -3.76 -21.13
N HIS A 285 7.78 -3.85 -21.92
CA HIS A 285 7.81 -3.30 -23.26
C HIS A 285 8.25 -4.35 -24.29
N ARG A 286 7.50 -4.51 -25.40
CA ARG A 286 7.79 -5.47 -26.45
C ARG A 286 9.21 -5.32 -27.03
N ARG A 287 9.73 -4.09 -27.15
CA ARG A 287 11.10 -3.82 -27.62
C ARG A 287 12.06 -3.91 -26.44
N LYS A 288 12.97 -4.90 -26.47
CA LYS A 288 13.96 -5.14 -25.41
C LYS A 288 14.71 -3.86 -25.00
N GLY A 289 15.19 -3.04 -25.95
CA GLY A 289 15.92 -1.82 -25.65
C GLY A 289 15.12 -0.69 -24.99
N LYS A 290 13.80 -0.88 -24.73
CA LYS A 290 12.98 0.08 -24.00
C LYS A 290 12.55 -0.41 -22.62
N ARG A 291 12.87 -1.65 -22.25
CA ARG A 291 12.44 -2.27 -20.98
C ARG A 291 13.08 -1.57 -19.79
N ALA A 292 14.40 -1.44 -19.79
CA ALA A 292 15.14 -0.72 -18.75
C ALA A 292 14.61 0.72 -18.54
N SER A 293 14.39 1.45 -19.63
CA SER A 293 13.84 2.80 -19.56
C SER A 293 12.42 2.86 -18.97
N GLN A 294 11.56 1.88 -19.29
CA GLN A 294 10.21 1.82 -18.69
C GLN A 294 10.25 1.47 -17.20
N LEU A 295 11.07 0.51 -16.82
CA LEU A 295 11.25 0.15 -15.41
C LEU A 295 11.89 1.30 -14.63
N ARG A 296 12.92 1.97 -15.21
CA ARG A 296 13.48 3.17 -14.62
C ARG A 296 12.40 4.24 -14.37
N GLN A 297 11.56 4.52 -15.37
CA GLN A 297 10.46 5.45 -15.21
C GLN A 297 9.47 5.02 -14.14
N HIS A 298 9.16 3.73 -14.04
CA HIS A 298 8.28 3.20 -13.01
C HIS A 298 8.86 3.37 -11.61
N VAL A 299 10.14 3.03 -11.42
CA VAL A 299 10.88 3.24 -10.18
C VAL A 299 10.91 4.71 -9.79
N THR A 300 11.30 5.60 -10.71
CA THR A 300 11.35 7.05 -10.45
C THR A 300 9.99 7.59 -10.02
N ARG A 301 8.91 7.21 -10.71
CA ARG A 301 7.55 7.58 -10.33
C ARG A 301 7.13 7.08 -8.96
N MET A 302 7.58 5.89 -8.57
CA MET A 302 7.32 5.37 -7.23
C MET A 302 8.13 6.12 -6.18
N ALA A 303 9.41 6.36 -6.42
CA ALA A 303 10.29 7.10 -5.52
C ALA A 303 9.83 8.55 -5.33
N ASP A 304 9.37 9.20 -6.41
CA ASP A 304 8.83 10.57 -6.41
C ASP A 304 7.34 10.61 -6.00
N ARG A 305 6.71 9.46 -5.75
CA ARG A 305 5.29 9.35 -5.39
C ARG A 305 4.35 10.04 -6.36
N GLU A 306 4.73 10.05 -7.64
CA GLU A 306 4.03 10.77 -8.70
C GLU A 306 2.58 10.26 -8.88
N TRP A 307 1.63 11.17 -8.97
CA TRP A 307 0.26 10.85 -9.36
C TRP A 307 0.18 10.48 -10.85
N THR A 308 -0.59 9.43 -11.17
CA THR A 308 -0.86 9.02 -12.55
C THR A 308 -2.38 8.94 -12.76
N ASP A 309 -2.89 9.57 -13.81
CA ASP A 309 -4.32 9.52 -14.14
C ASP A 309 -4.73 8.13 -14.66
N ARG A 310 -4.95 7.21 -13.73
CA ARG A 310 -5.58 5.90 -13.98
C ARG A 310 -7.02 5.92 -13.49
N ARG A 311 -7.88 5.15 -14.15
CA ARG A 311 -9.33 5.14 -13.87
C ARG A 311 -9.70 4.16 -12.76
N MET A 312 -9.04 4.22 -11.64
CA MET A 312 -9.36 3.41 -10.49
C MET A 312 -9.92 4.32 -9.40
N ILE A 313 -11.12 4.00 -8.91
CA ILE A 313 -11.78 4.70 -7.81
C ILE A 313 -12.19 3.64 -6.81
N MET A 314 -11.91 3.89 -5.55
CA MET A 314 -12.29 3.04 -4.42
C MET A 314 -13.01 3.87 -3.38
N THR A 315 -14.07 3.33 -2.82
CA THR A 315 -14.69 3.89 -1.61
C THR A 315 -13.71 3.83 -0.44
N VAL A 316 -14.01 4.53 0.65
CA VAL A 316 -13.19 4.49 1.87
C VAL A 316 -12.98 3.04 2.35
N ASP A 317 -14.05 2.22 2.35
CA ASP A 317 -13.99 0.85 2.83
C ASP A 317 -13.15 -0.07 1.93
N GLU A 318 -13.24 0.11 0.61
CA GLU A 318 -12.41 -0.60 -0.36
C GLU A 318 -10.95 -0.20 -0.22
N LEU A 319 -10.67 1.10 -0.14
CA LEU A 319 -9.30 1.60 0.01
C LEU A 319 -8.69 1.19 1.35
N ALA A 320 -9.48 1.17 2.43
CA ALA A 320 -9.00 0.68 3.71
C ALA A 320 -8.54 -0.77 3.66
N GLY A 321 -9.20 -1.61 2.83
CA GLY A 321 -8.73 -2.98 2.60
C GLY A 321 -7.32 -3.06 2.01
N VAL A 322 -6.96 -2.12 1.14
CA VAL A 322 -5.66 -2.10 0.44
C VAL A 322 -4.66 -1.06 0.96
N ALA A 323 -5.03 -0.28 1.97
CA ALA A 323 -4.19 0.76 2.56
C ALA A 323 -4.52 0.97 4.05
N HIS A 324 -4.14 0.02 4.89
CA HIS A 324 -4.31 0.10 6.34
C HIS A 324 -3.05 -0.39 7.07
N ILE A 325 -2.97 -0.07 8.33
CA ILE A 325 -1.93 -0.58 9.22
C ILE A 325 -2.44 -1.92 9.80
N PRO A 326 -1.70 -3.02 9.63
CA PRO A 326 -2.15 -4.32 10.05
C PRO A 326 -2.26 -4.46 11.58
N ASN A 327 -3.04 -5.42 12.03
CA ASN A 327 -3.24 -5.76 13.43
C ASN A 327 -2.53 -7.08 13.84
N ASN A 328 -2.84 -7.59 15.02
CA ASN A 328 -2.26 -8.81 15.58
C ASN A 328 -2.72 -10.12 14.93
N GLU A 329 -3.67 -10.07 13.99
CA GLU A 329 -4.10 -11.26 13.23
C GLU A 329 -3.04 -11.67 12.20
N ILE A 330 -2.10 -10.77 11.89
CA ILE A 330 -0.98 -11.07 10.99
C ILE A 330 0.09 -11.84 11.73
N GLU A 331 0.35 -13.07 11.28
CA GLU A 331 1.43 -13.93 11.79
C GLU A 331 2.77 -13.71 11.07
N THR A 332 2.82 -12.83 10.06
CA THR A 332 4.03 -12.55 9.28
C THR A 332 5.17 -12.10 10.19
N PRO A 333 6.31 -12.82 10.18
CA PRO A 333 7.48 -12.41 10.94
C PRO A 333 8.11 -11.13 10.40
N ASN A 334 9.01 -10.54 11.16
CA ASN A 334 9.84 -9.39 10.76
C ASN A 334 9.07 -8.08 10.48
N ILE A 335 7.82 -7.96 10.89
CA ILE A 335 7.14 -6.67 10.89
C ILE A 335 7.77 -5.79 11.98
N ASP A 336 8.09 -4.54 11.63
CA ASP A 336 8.68 -3.55 12.55
C ASP A 336 7.63 -2.98 13.52
N TRP A 337 7.20 -3.85 14.46
CA TRP A 337 6.22 -3.49 15.47
C TRP A 337 6.79 -2.51 16.50
N ARG A 338 5.93 -1.63 17.00
CA ARG A 338 6.21 -0.91 18.24
C ARG A 338 5.97 -1.84 19.44
N TYR A 339 6.98 -1.97 20.27
CA TYR A 339 6.86 -2.65 21.55
C TYR A 339 6.67 -1.60 22.64
N THR A 340 5.52 -1.59 23.32
CA THR A 340 5.36 -0.82 24.55
C THR A 340 6.16 -1.48 25.65
N GLN A 341 7.22 -0.82 26.14
CA GLN A 341 7.76 -1.17 27.44
C GLN A 341 6.71 -0.76 28.49
N ARG A 342 5.75 -1.61 28.78
CA ARG A 342 5.08 -1.55 30.07
C ARG A 342 6.15 -1.96 31.07
N GLY A 343 6.66 -0.98 31.83
CA GLY A 343 7.43 -1.26 33.02
C GLY A 343 6.55 -1.97 34.01
N ASP A 344 6.56 -3.31 33.96
CA ASP A 344 6.29 -4.17 35.09
C ASP A 344 6.60 -5.61 34.67
N ARG A 345 7.67 -6.11 35.28
CA ARG A 345 8.20 -7.48 35.20
C ARG A 345 8.88 -7.85 33.89
N VAL A 346 10.19 -7.60 33.87
CA VAL A 346 11.10 -8.42 33.07
C VAL A 346 10.80 -9.89 33.42
N PRO A 347 10.43 -10.75 32.44
CA PRO A 347 10.31 -12.18 32.71
C PRO A 347 11.62 -12.67 33.34
N ALA A 348 11.52 -13.53 34.34
CA ALA A 348 12.68 -14.06 35.08
C ALA A 348 13.74 -14.71 34.15
N ASP A 349 13.36 -15.04 32.93
CA ASP A 349 14.19 -15.68 31.89
C ASP A 349 14.81 -14.73 30.88
N ALA A 350 14.63 -13.42 31.03
CA ALA A 350 15.30 -12.46 30.15
C ALA A 350 16.81 -12.45 30.47
N VAL A 351 17.60 -12.93 29.53
CA VAL A 351 19.07 -12.86 29.62
C VAL A 351 19.47 -11.40 29.81
N GLN A 352 20.00 -11.07 30.99
CA GLN A 352 20.58 -9.76 31.24
C GLN A 352 21.86 -9.66 30.40
N TYR A 353 21.85 -8.86 29.37
CA TYR A 353 23.07 -8.40 28.71
C TYR A 353 23.78 -7.47 29.68
N GLU A 354 24.73 -8.01 30.44
CA GLU A 354 25.71 -7.18 31.16
C GLU A 354 26.50 -6.35 30.14
N ARG A 355 26.37 -5.05 30.20
CA ARG A 355 27.27 -4.17 29.48
C ARG A 355 28.71 -4.48 29.95
N PRO A 356 29.66 -4.74 29.04
CA PRO A 356 31.03 -4.87 29.45
C PRO A 356 31.47 -3.58 30.16
N ALA A 357 31.96 -3.72 31.36
CA ALA A 357 32.50 -2.61 32.13
C ALA A 357 33.63 -1.95 31.32
N THR A 358 33.49 -0.71 30.96
CA THR A 358 34.59 0.09 30.45
C THR A 358 35.59 0.30 31.56
N SER A 359 36.69 -0.46 31.50
CA SER A 359 37.89 -0.18 32.26
C SER A 359 38.46 1.14 31.71
N ASP A 360 38.42 2.19 32.50
CA ASP A 360 39.51 3.15 32.64
C ASP A 360 39.09 4.36 33.48
N GLY A 361 39.56 4.40 34.69
CA GLY A 361 39.59 5.57 35.53
C GLY A 361 40.63 5.38 36.64
N PRO A 362 41.61 6.29 36.82
CA PRO A 362 42.79 6.04 37.62
C PRO A 362 42.49 5.98 39.12
N GLN A 363 43.03 4.95 39.76
CA GLN A 363 43.10 4.81 41.20
C GLN A 363 43.90 5.96 41.83
N LYS A 364 43.27 6.83 42.59
CA LYS A 364 43.95 7.67 43.58
C LYS A 364 44.20 6.86 44.84
N ARG A 365 45.49 6.52 45.04
CA ARG A 365 46.02 6.10 46.32
C ARG A 365 45.80 7.22 47.33
N GLN A 366 45.13 6.95 48.46
CA GLN A 366 45.31 7.70 49.68
C GLN A 366 45.98 6.80 50.71
N ALA A 367 47.14 7.31 51.13
CA ALA A 367 47.98 6.76 52.14
C ALA A 367 47.34 6.91 53.53
N GLY A 368 47.72 5.96 54.40
CA GLY A 368 47.23 5.84 55.73
C GLY A 368 47.76 6.90 56.71
N GLN A 369 47.18 6.84 57.83
CA GLN A 369 47.69 7.15 59.22
C GLN A 369 46.47 6.90 60.10
N GLY A 370 46.51 5.99 61.05
CA GLY A 370 47.49 5.88 62.13
C GLY A 370 46.93 6.47 63.38
N GLY A 371 46.58 5.62 64.33
CA GLY A 371 46.78 6.01 65.70
C GLY A 371 45.52 6.28 66.54
N LYS A 372 45.16 5.33 67.38
CA LYS A 372 45.30 5.40 68.85
C LYS A 372 44.13 5.89 69.70
N ASP A 373 43.68 4.96 70.51
CA ASP A 373 43.38 5.05 71.96
C ASP A 373 42.28 6.01 72.46
N GLY A 374 41.29 5.49 73.13
CA GLY A 374 41.29 5.18 74.52
C GLY A 374 40.12 5.82 75.27
N ILE A 375 39.55 4.99 76.08
CA ILE A 375 38.66 5.21 77.22
C ILE A 375 37.15 5.15 76.89
#